data_dcf59837b2f4d1690a114c689238ae02
#
_entry.id   dcf59837b2f4d1690a114c689238ae02
#
_cell.length_a   1.000
_cell.length_b   1.000
_cell.length_c   1.000
_cell.angle_alpha   90.00
_cell.angle_beta   90.00
_cell.angle_gamma   90.00
#
_symmetry.space_group_name_H-M   'P 1'
#
loop_
_entity.id
_entity.type
_entity.pdbx_description
1 polymer ?
#
loop_
_entity_poly.entity_id
_entity_poly.type
_entity_poly.pdbx_seq_one_letter_code
_entity_poly.pdbx_strand_id
1 'polypeptide(L)'
;MNNIELQRLTENLAIKYFGVPFKHKAYFNQRLRTTGGRYLLKSHNIEINPKQLKHFGEDAIVQIVKHELCHYFLHLAGKGYQHRDTDFKALSAKVGAPRFCNPTETYGSRANYKYQCVSCKANYLRIKRVNTQIMRCGHCGGKLKLVKVFEK
;
A
#
# COMPACT_ATOMS: atom_id res chain seq x y z
N MET A 1 -7.95 -17.95 2.81
CA MET A 1 -7.11 -18.12 1.59
C MET A 1 -5.67 -18.36 2.01
N ASN A 2 -5.04 -19.38 1.46
CA ASN A 2 -3.63 -19.68 1.66
C ASN A 2 -2.82 -19.32 0.41
N ASN A 3 -1.50 -19.55 0.44
CA ASN A 3 -0.63 -19.20 -0.69
C ASN A 3 -0.96 -19.98 -1.97
N ILE A 4 -1.40 -21.25 -1.84
CA ILE A 4 -1.79 -22.07 -2.99
C ILE A 4 -3.02 -21.48 -3.66
N GLU A 5 -4.01 -21.09 -2.87
CA GLU A 5 -5.24 -20.47 -3.38
C GLU A 5 -4.95 -19.09 -4.00
N LEU A 6 -4.06 -18.31 -3.39
CA LEU A 6 -3.64 -17.02 -3.95
C LEU A 6 -2.92 -17.19 -5.29
N GLN A 7 -2.05 -18.20 -5.41
CA GLN A 7 -1.38 -18.52 -6.67
C GLN A 7 -2.38 -18.84 -7.77
N ARG A 8 -3.35 -19.72 -7.48
CA ARG A 8 -4.40 -20.09 -8.43
C ARG A 8 -5.27 -18.89 -8.82
N LEU A 9 -5.65 -18.08 -7.85
CA LEU A 9 -6.41 -16.85 -8.11
C LEU A 9 -5.65 -15.93 -9.07
N THR A 10 -4.37 -15.72 -8.82
CA THR A 10 -3.52 -14.86 -9.65
C THR A 10 -3.43 -15.41 -11.08
N GLU A 11 -3.20 -16.69 -11.23
CA GLU A 11 -3.15 -17.35 -12.54
C GLU A 11 -4.49 -17.22 -13.29
N ASN A 12 -5.61 -17.43 -12.59
CA ASN A 12 -6.94 -17.31 -13.19
C ASN A 12 -7.25 -15.87 -13.61
N LEU A 13 -6.92 -14.89 -12.79
CA LEU A 13 -7.13 -13.47 -13.11
C LEU A 13 -6.26 -13.04 -14.29
N ALA A 14 -5.03 -13.55 -14.39
CA ALA A 14 -4.14 -13.26 -15.51
C ALA A 14 -4.77 -13.70 -16.84
N ILE A 15 -5.30 -14.91 -16.91
CA ILE A 15 -5.97 -15.42 -18.10
C ILE A 15 -7.27 -14.65 -18.38
N LYS A 16 -8.10 -14.44 -17.34
CA LYS A 16 -9.41 -13.82 -17.50
C LYS A 16 -9.34 -12.37 -17.96
N TYR A 17 -8.46 -11.56 -17.37
CA TYR A 17 -8.41 -10.12 -17.62
C TYR A 17 -7.30 -9.68 -18.57
N PHE A 18 -6.22 -10.45 -18.69
CA PHE A 18 -5.05 -10.10 -19.50
C PHE A 18 -4.84 -11.03 -20.68
N GLY A 19 -5.44 -12.22 -20.67
CA GLY A 19 -5.31 -13.19 -21.75
C GLY A 19 -3.92 -13.84 -21.84
N VAL A 20 -3.08 -13.68 -20.83
CA VAL A 20 -1.70 -14.17 -20.80
C VAL A 20 -1.46 -14.90 -19.49
N PRO A 21 -0.78 -16.06 -19.47
CA PRO A 21 -0.54 -16.78 -18.23
C PRO A 21 0.44 -16.06 -17.31
N PHE A 22 0.18 -16.13 -16.00
CA PHE A 22 1.12 -15.70 -14.97
C PHE A 22 2.10 -16.83 -14.68
N LYS A 23 3.40 -16.60 -14.93
CA LYS A 23 4.43 -17.64 -14.89
C LYS A 23 5.34 -17.57 -13.65
N HIS A 24 5.08 -16.67 -12.74
CA HIS A 24 5.88 -16.46 -11.54
C HIS A 24 5.07 -16.82 -10.28
N LYS A 25 5.47 -16.35 -9.12
CA LYS A 25 4.83 -16.69 -7.85
C LYS A 25 4.07 -15.53 -7.27
N ALA A 26 2.91 -15.82 -6.68
CA ALA A 26 2.13 -14.90 -5.87
C ALA A 26 1.96 -15.52 -4.47
N TYR A 27 2.25 -14.74 -3.44
CA TYR A 27 2.18 -15.23 -2.06
C TYR A 27 1.91 -14.09 -1.10
N PHE A 28 1.42 -14.41 0.10
CA PHE A 28 1.23 -13.46 1.17
C PHE A 28 2.56 -13.14 1.85
N ASN A 29 2.79 -11.85 2.15
CA ASN A 29 3.94 -11.40 2.92
C ASN A 29 3.47 -10.62 4.14
N GLN A 30 3.61 -11.22 5.32
CA GLN A 30 3.17 -10.63 6.59
C GLN A 30 3.99 -9.40 7.00
N ARG A 31 5.15 -9.19 6.39
CA ARG A 31 6.01 -8.03 6.67
C ARG A 31 5.49 -6.74 6.03
N LEU A 32 4.61 -6.84 5.03
CA LEU A 32 3.96 -5.67 4.44
C LEU A 32 3.06 -5.02 5.50
N ARG A 33 3.25 -3.73 5.73
CA ARG A 33 2.53 -3.02 6.78
C ARG A 33 1.36 -2.21 6.24
N THR A 34 1.64 -1.27 5.35
CA THR A 34 0.63 -0.34 4.80
C THR A 34 0.38 -0.56 3.32
N THR A 35 1.31 -1.18 2.63
CA THR A 35 1.17 -1.53 1.22
C THR A 35 0.25 -2.73 1.08
N GLY A 36 -0.76 -2.65 0.22
CA GLY A 36 -1.70 -3.75 -0.01
C GLY A 36 -1.07 -4.91 -0.76
N GLY A 37 -0.17 -4.61 -1.67
CA GLY A 37 0.59 -5.59 -2.43
C GLY A 37 1.75 -4.92 -3.13
N ARG A 38 2.67 -5.73 -3.67
CA ARG A 38 3.76 -5.21 -4.48
C ARG A 38 4.21 -6.21 -5.53
N TYR A 39 4.69 -5.68 -6.65
CA TYR A 39 5.35 -6.42 -7.69
C TYR A 39 6.86 -6.25 -7.56
N LEU A 40 7.61 -7.35 -7.58
CA LEU A 40 9.07 -7.35 -7.41
C LEU A 40 9.75 -7.37 -8.79
N LEU A 41 10.53 -6.33 -9.11
CA LEU A 41 11.15 -6.17 -10.43
C LEU A 41 12.18 -7.24 -10.76
N LYS A 42 12.88 -7.78 -9.76
CA LYS A 42 13.93 -8.79 -9.99
C LYS A 42 13.38 -10.19 -10.16
N SER A 43 12.53 -10.63 -9.24
CA SER A 43 11.97 -11.99 -9.24
C SER A 43 10.73 -12.13 -10.12
N HIS A 44 10.05 -11.02 -10.43
CA HIS A 44 8.75 -10.96 -11.08
C HIS A 44 7.63 -11.58 -10.24
N ASN A 45 7.87 -11.73 -8.94
CA ASN A 45 6.86 -12.26 -8.03
C ASN A 45 5.95 -11.14 -7.53
N ILE A 46 4.76 -11.55 -7.09
CA ILE A 46 3.77 -10.64 -6.51
C ILE A 46 3.59 -11.01 -5.03
N GLU A 47 3.67 -10.01 -4.17
CA GLU A 47 3.42 -10.17 -2.74
C GLU A 47 2.15 -9.44 -2.36
N ILE A 48 1.32 -10.05 -1.53
CA ILE A 48 0.05 -9.50 -1.06
C ILE A 48 0.07 -9.39 0.46
N ASN A 49 -0.43 -8.28 0.98
CA ASN A 49 -0.55 -8.07 2.42
C ASN A 49 -1.75 -8.86 2.96
N PRO A 50 -1.53 -9.84 3.84
CA PRO A 50 -2.62 -10.66 4.39
C PRO A 50 -3.61 -9.86 5.23
N LYS A 51 -3.25 -8.67 5.71
CA LYS A 51 -4.16 -7.78 6.44
C LYS A 51 -5.32 -7.31 5.56
N GLN A 52 -5.10 -7.17 4.25
CA GLN A 52 -6.17 -6.80 3.32
C GLN A 52 -7.26 -7.87 3.28
N LEU A 53 -6.88 -9.14 3.28
CA LEU A 53 -7.83 -10.25 3.34
C LEU A 53 -8.62 -10.23 4.66
N LYS A 54 -7.92 -10.05 5.77
CA LYS A 54 -8.52 -10.05 7.11
C LYS A 54 -9.53 -8.91 7.29
N HIS A 55 -9.20 -7.71 6.79
CA HIS A 55 -10.02 -6.52 7.01
C HIS A 55 -11.10 -6.31 5.96
N PHE A 56 -10.87 -6.71 4.70
CA PHE A 56 -11.75 -6.37 3.57
C PHE A 56 -12.21 -7.58 2.76
N GLY A 57 -11.71 -8.78 3.03
CA GLY A 57 -12.14 -10.01 2.37
C GLY A 57 -11.49 -10.28 1.02
N GLU A 58 -11.98 -11.33 0.34
CA GLU A 58 -11.38 -11.82 -0.90
C GLU A 58 -11.52 -10.85 -2.07
N ASP A 59 -12.59 -10.06 -2.13
CA ASP A 59 -12.79 -9.08 -3.19
C ASP A 59 -11.67 -8.04 -3.22
N ALA A 60 -11.20 -7.62 -2.04
CA ALA A 60 -10.06 -6.71 -1.94
C ALA A 60 -8.79 -7.35 -2.50
N ILE A 61 -8.59 -8.63 -2.24
CA ILE A 61 -7.42 -9.38 -2.77
C ILE A 61 -7.48 -9.44 -4.30
N VAL A 62 -8.66 -9.70 -4.87
CA VAL A 62 -8.86 -9.72 -6.33
C VAL A 62 -8.42 -8.37 -6.94
N GLN A 63 -8.85 -7.27 -6.36
CA GLN A 63 -8.52 -5.93 -6.87
C GLN A 63 -7.03 -5.63 -6.76
N ILE A 64 -6.39 -6.00 -5.66
CA ILE A 64 -4.95 -5.80 -5.48
C ILE A 64 -4.15 -6.66 -6.47
N VAL A 65 -4.51 -7.91 -6.64
CA VAL A 65 -3.86 -8.83 -7.59
C VAL A 65 -3.96 -8.27 -9.01
N LYS A 66 -5.12 -7.76 -9.42
CA LYS A 66 -5.30 -7.13 -10.73
C LYS A 66 -4.36 -5.93 -10.90
N HIS A 67 -4.23 -5.09 -9.88
CA HIS A 67 -3.32 -3.94 -9.88
C HIS A 67 -1.86 -4.40 -10.07
N GLU A 68 -1.42 -5.39 -9.30
CA GLU A 68 -0.04 -5.89 -9.39
C GLU A 68 0.22 -6.62 -10.71
N LEU A 69 -0.78 -7.29 -11.28
CA LEU A 69 -0.66 -7.90 -12.61
C LEU A 69 -0.49 -6.85 -13.71
N CYS A 70 -1.05 -5.65 -13.56
CA CYS A 70 -0.77 -4.55 -14.49
C CYS A 70 0.72 -4.20 -14.51
N HIS A 71 1.35 -4.05 -13.34
CA HIS A 71 2.80 -3.85 -13.24
C HIS A 71 3.57 -5.00 -13.88
N TYR A 72 3.19 -6.22 -13.54
CA TYR A 72 3.84 -7.44 -14.00
C TYR A 72 3.87 -7.55 -15.53
N PHE A 73 2.71 -7.47 -16.16
CA PHE A 73 2.63 -7.64 -17.62
C PHE A 73 3.26 -6.49 -18.39
N LEU A 74 3.11 -5.25 -17.92
CA LEU A 74 3.74 -4.09 -18.58
C LEU A 74 5.26 -4.13 -18.44
N HIS A 75 5.78 -4.50 -17.28
CA HIS A 75 7.22 -4.62 -17.08
C HIS A 75 7.82 -5.70 -17.99
N LEU A 76 7.21 -6.88 -18.05
CA LEU A 76 7.66 -7.96 -18.93
C LEU A 76 7.59 -7.59 -20.42
N ALA A 77 6.61 -6.76 -20.81
CA ALA A 77 6.47 -6.31 -22.19
C ALA A 77 7.38 -5.13 -22.54
N GLY A 78 8.15 -4.61 -21.59
CA GLY A 78 9.02 -3.45 -21.80
C GLY A 78 8.25 -2.15 -21.97
N LYS A 79 7.02 -2.06 -21.45
CA LYS A 79 6.15 -0.88 -21.50
C LYS A 79 6.18 -0.11 -20.20
N GLY A 80 5.50 1.04 -20.14
CA GLY A 80 5.40 1.87 -18.95
C GLY A 80 4.60 1.20 -17.84
N TYR A 81 5.28 0.69 -16.82
CA TYR A 81 4.69 -0.09 -15.73
C TYR A 81 4.50 0.68 -14.42
N GLN A 82 4.91 1.95 -14.36
CA GLN A 82 4.76 2.79 -13.18
C GLN A 82 3.39 3.48 -13.16
N HIS A 83 2.89 3.85 -11.97
CA HIS A 83 1.57 4.47 -11.82
C HIS A 83 1.38 5.73 -12.66
N ARG A 84 2.44 6.50 -12.88
CA ARG A 84 2.44 7.73 -13.69
C ARG A 84 2.38 7.47 -15.20
N ASP A 85 2.71 6.26 -15.63
CA ASP A 85 2.83 5.96 -17.07
C ASP A 85 1.46 5.78 -17.70
N THR A 86 1.33 6.27 -18.93
CA THR A 86 0.09 6.17 -19.71
C THR A 86 -0.32 4.72 -19.95
N ASP A 87 0.65 3.83 -20.20
CA ASP A 87 0.39 2.40 -20.39
C ASP A 87 -0.26 1.78 -19.17
N PHE A 88 0.24 2.12 -17.97
CA PHE A 88 -0.34 1.63 -16.72
C PHE A 88 -1.75 2.15 -16.50
N LYS A 89 -1.96 3.45 -16.68
CA LYS A 89 -3.28 4.07 -16.52
C LYS A 89 -4.31 3.45 -17.45
N ALA A 90 -3.95 3.22 -18.71
CA ALA A 90 -4.83 2.60 -19.69
C ALA A 90 -5.17 1.16 -19.33
N LEU A 91 -4.16 0.35 -18.97
CA LEU A 91 -4.38 -1.06 -18.65
C LEU A 91 -5.18 -1.23 -17.35
N SER A 92 -4.86 -0.46 -16.30
CA SER A 92 -5.59 -0.54 -15.03
C SER A 92 -7.07 -0.14 -15.19
N ALA A 93 -7.36 0.85 -16.02
CA ALA A 93 -8.73 1.23 -16.35
C ALA A 93 -9.45 0.11 -17.12
N LYS A 94 -8.78 -0.51 -18.09
CA LYS A 94 -9.34 -1.59 -18.90
C LYS A 94 -9.74 -2.80 -18.06
N VAL A 95 -8.92 -3.20 -17.09
CA VAL A 95 -9.19 -4.37 -16.25
C VAL A 95 -9.98 -4.02 -14.98
N GLY A 96 -10.25 -2.76 -14.74
CA GLY A 96 -10.99 -2.30 -13.55
C GLY A 96 -10.19 -2.44 -12.26
N ALA A 97 -8.87 -2.25 -12.31
CA ALA A 97 -8.03 -2.30 -11.12
C ALA A 97 -7.90 -0.92 -10.48
N PRO A 98 -8.07 -0.79 -9.14
CA PRO A 98 -7.90 0.48 -8.46
C PRO A 98 -6.43 0.86 -8.36
N ARG A 99 -6.14 2.16 -8.34
CA ARG A 99 -4.77 2.65 -8.12
C ARG A 99 -4.31 2.43 -6.66
N PHE A 100 -5.25 2.55 -5.72
CA PHE A 100 -4.97 2.44 -4.29
C PHE A 100 -5.86 1.39 -3.64
N CYS A 101 -5.33 0.67 -2.66
CA CYS A 101 -6.11 -0.18 -1.77
C CYS A 101 -6.60 0.61 -0.56
N ASN A 102 -7.61 0.08 0.15
CA ASN A 102 -8.06 0.65 1.41
C ASN A 102 -7.00 0.46 2.49
N PRO A 103 -6.75 1.49 3.34
CA PRO A 103 -5.78 1.36 4.41
C PRO A 103 -6.29 0.41 5.51
N THR A 104 -5.40 -0.43 6.01
CA THR A 104 -5.68 -1.33 7.15
C THR A 104 -5.35 -0.70 8.48
N GLU A 105 -4.54 0.37 8.48
CA GLU A 105 -4.12 1.10 9.67
C GLU A 105 -4.35 2.60 9.45
N THR A 106 -4.93 3.27 10.46
CA THR A 106 -5.04 4.74 10.42
C THR A 106 -3.70 5.38 10.76
N TYR A 107 -3.50 6.64 10.38
CA TYR A 107 -2.33 7.41 10.77
C TYR A 107 -2.21 7.47 12.29
N GLY A 108 -3.32 7.70 13.01
CA GLY A 108 -3.36 7.77 14.45
C GLY A 108 -2.93 6.45 15.13
N SER A 109 -3.36 5.29 14.60
CA SER A 109 -2.98 3.99 15.16
C SER A 109 -1.50 3.67 14.93
N ARG A 110 -0.87 4.27 13.92
CA ARG A 110 0.55 4.11 13.60
C ARG A 110 1.45 5.11 14.31
N ALA A 111 0.88 6.19 14.86
CA ALA A 111 1.64 7.25 15.51
C ALA A 111 2.41 6.74 16.72
N ASN A 112 3.65 7.19 16.85
CA ASN A 112 4.52 6.86 17.98
C ASN A 112 4.69 8.03 18.95
N TYR A 113 4.38 9.25 18.50
CA TYR A 113 4.60 10.48 19.27
C TYR A 113 3.39 11.41 19.18
N LYS A 114 3.10 12.06 20.31
CA LYS A 114 2.10 13.12 20.36
C LYS A 114 2.76 14.42 20.80
N TYR A 115 2.54 15.48 20.01
CA TYR A 115 3.02 16.83 20.30
C TYR A 115 1.84 17.76 20.53
N GLN A 116 2.06 18.82 21.29
CA GLN A 116 1.07 19.85 21.52
C GLN A 116 1.73 21.22 21.38
N CYS A 117 1.02 22.16 20.73
CA CYS A 117 1.43 23.56 20.70
C CYS A 117 1.28 24.18 22.09
N VAL A 118 2.32 24.87 22.57
CA VAL A 118 2.27 25.52 23.88
C VAL A 118 1.38 26.76 23.88
N SER A 119 1.11 27.36 22.72
CA SER A 119 0.31 28.59 22.58
C SER A 119 -1.16 28.29 22.33
N CYS A 120 -1.50 27.60 21.22
CA CYS A 120 -2.90 27.35 20.83
C CYS A 120 -3.45 26.00 21.29
N LYS A 121 -2.63 25.14 21.88
CA LYS A 121 -3.00 23.81 22.37
C LYS A 121 -3.38 22.80 21.28
N ALA A 122 -3.10 23.08 20.01
CA ALA A 122 -3.32 22.14 18.93
C ALA A 122 -2.49 20.87 19.12
N ASN A 123 -3.09 19.71 18.84
CA ASN A 123 -2.43 18.42 18.99
C ASN A 123 -1.95 17.89 17.65
N TYR A 124 -0.79 17.24 17.65
CA TYR A 124 -0.20 16.64 16.46
C TYR A 124 0.24 15.20 16.78
N LEU A 125 -0.17 14.26 15.94
CA LEU A 125 0.29 12.88 16.00
C LEU A 125 1.37 12.68 14.93
N ARG A 126 2.48 12.04 15.27
CA ARG A 126 3.59 11.82 14.35
C ARG A 126 4.16 10.41 14.50
N ILE A 127 4.53 9.81 13.38
CA ILE A 127 5.17 8.49 13.32
C ILE A 127 6.64 8.62 13.68
N LYS A 128 7.31 9.64 13.13
CA LYS A 128 8.71 9.95 13.40
C LYS A 128 8.85 11.05 14.43
N ARG A 129 9.95 11.05 15.17
CA ARG A 129 10.25 12.10 16.13
C ARG A 129 10.48 13.45 15.41
N VAL A 130 9.88 14.51 15.94
CA VAL A 130 9.96 15.86 15.40
C VAL A 130 11.00 16.66 16.18
N ASN A 131 11.83 17.42 15.47
CA ASN A 131 12.74 18.38 16.09
C ASN A 131 11.96 19.64 16.49
N THR A 132 11.62 19.74 17.77
CA THR A 132 10.80 20.83 18.31
C THR A 132 11.53 22.20 18.37
N GLN A 133 12.84 22.21 18.18
CA GLN A 133 13.60 23.46 18.08
C GLN A 133 13.42 24.13 16.72
N ILE A 134 13.19 23.37 15.67
CA ILE A 134 13.06 23.84 14.30
C ILE A 134 11.58 23.91 13.89
N MET A 135 10.82 22.86 14.15
CA MET A 135 9.42 22.74 13.75
C MET A 135 8.51 23.55 14.66
N ARG A 136 7.53 24.21 14.06
CA ARG A 136 6.55 25.05 14.75
C ARG A 136 5.13 24.58 14.43
N CYS A 137 4.18 25.06 15.25
CA CYS A 137 2.76 24.80 15.02
C CYS A 137 2.34 25.36 13.66
N GLY A 138 1.76 24.53 12.81
CA GLY A 138 1.24 24.95 11.50
C GLY A 138 0.02 25.85 11.60
N HIS A 139 -0.65 25.88 12.76
CA HIS A 139 -1.85 26.68 12.98
C HIS A 139 -1.52 28.10 13.46
N CYS A 140 -0.60 28.26 14.42
CA CYS A 140 -0.30 29.57 15.03
C CYS A 140 1.17 29.95 15.05
N GLY A 141 2.08 29.08 14.61
CA GLY A 141 3.52 29.30 14.63
C GLY A 141 4.18 29.18 15.99
N GLY A 142 3.44 28.74 17.02
CA GLY A 142 3.95 28.55 18.36
C GLY A 142 4.89 27.35 18.49
N LYS A 143 5.55 27.24 19.64
CA LYS A 143 6.44 26.12 19.92
C LYS A 143 5.65 24.83 20.15
N LEU A 144 6.23 23.70 19.75
CA LEU A 144 5.70 22.37 20.01
C LEU A 144 6.41 21.71 21.18
N LYS A 145 5.69 20.92 21.95
CA LYS A 145 6.27 20.08 23.01
C LYS A 145 5.81 18.64 22.83
N LEU A 146 6.68 17.69 23.15
CA LEU A 146 6.34 16.27 23.20
C LEU A 146 5.52 16.01 24.45
N VAL A 147 4.29 15.51 24.30
CA VAL A 147 3.41 15.23 25.44
C VAL A 147 3.23 13.74 25.70
N LYS A 148 3.46 12.89 24.71
CA LYS A 148 3.33 11.44 24.89
C LYS A 148 4.15 10.67 23.87
N VAL A 149 4.77 9.58 24.31
CA VAL A 149 5.36 8.55 23.47
C VAL A 149 4.48 7.31 23.61
N PHE A 150 3.94 6.81 22.49
CA PHE A 150 3.08 5.63 22.52
C PHE A 150 3.95 4.37 22.55
N GLU A 151 3.71 3.52 23.51
CA GLU A 151 4.33 2.19 23.58
C GLU A 151 3.56 1.22 22.69
N LYS A 152 4.32 0.38 21.97
CA LYS A 152 3.75 -0.60 21.05
C LYS A 152 4.38 -1.97 21.21
#